data_0be5aef4c567c295a36ab7e2364d1390
#
_entry.id   0be5aef4c567c295a36ab7e2364d1390
#
_cell.length_a   1.000
_cell.length_b   1.000
_cell.length_c   1.000
_cell.angle_alpha   90.00
_cell.angle_beta   90.00
_cell.angle_gamma   90.00
#
_symmetry.space_group_name_H-M   'P 1'
#
loop_
_entity.id
_entity.type
_entity.pdbx_description
1 polymer ?
#
loop_
_entity_poly.entity_id
_entity_poly.type
_entity_poly.pdbx_seq_one_letter_code
_entity_poly.pdbx_strand_id
1 'polypeptide(L)'
;MPGIKIDQLHIDGLDHTSYDPKDLTTPSDDSGEGKAQKWKIDNADPEIIDAIRKGKISGIVQDGEVMTSNVVVIAEGSNSVLTRAYAFDSMLHSQNKHGMLLGVKEVIHLGEDVINSRFGCFPGDEERPPSGLAMEGALAIYDEMADKAWKEYPDSAGLIPRAGGWLYTNKDTLSIGVVIQLDSLPQGIHTYDMLAAYKAHPAISPLLEGGEVVEYGGHLVPEYGLDRIPNKLVRDGAVIIGDAAGLVYSNGAVIQGQNYSIHSGKLAAKVIAKCLDTGDCSASALGKYKKDLDSSYVMRDLKRFKTTAKFLSDDANYTWVPKFMGTMFNRVVREIGEEKISVEKQALRLRKEMMRSNRKTKKGMGLFNLLRLGLMGRKL
;
A
#
# COMPACT_ATOMS: atom_id res chain seq x y z
N MET A 1 22.19 5.29 8.05
CA MET A 1 22.66 4.35 9.10
C MET A 1 22.11 2.99 8.76
N PRO A 2 22.88 1.90 8.81
CA PRO A 2 22.30 0.58 8.77
C PRO A 2 21.31 0.49 9.93
N GLY A 3 20.06 0.11 9.63
CA GLY A 3 19.02 0.04 10.63
C GLY A 3 19.39 -0.96 11.73
N ILE A 4 19.18 -0.59 12.96
CA ILE A 4 19.29 -1.48 14.11
C ILE A 4 18.24 -2.58 13.92
N LYS A 5 18.68 -3.84 13.85
CA LYS A 5 17.80 -4.99 13.69
C LYS A 5 17.38 -5.47 15.07
N ILE A 6 16.09 -5.38 15.38
CA ILE A 6 15.52 -5.99 16.58
C ILE A 6 15.27 -7.47 16.29
N ASP A 7 15.85 -8.34 17.12
CA ASP A 7 15.73 -9.79 16.93
C ASP A 7 14.44 -10.33 17.56
N GLN A 8 14.11 -9.87 18.78
CA GLN A 8 12.95 -10.38 19.53
C GLN A 8 12.32 -9.29 20.41
N LEU A 9 11.07 -9.53 20.85
CA LEU A 9 10.51 -8.85 21.99
C LEU A 9 10.88 -9.58 23.29
N HIS A 10 11.28 -8.84 24.31
CA HIS A 10 11.52 -9.39 25.64
C HIS A 10 10.22 -9.53 26.42
N ILE A 11 9.96 -10.71 26.95
CA ILE A 11 8.77 -11.05 27.74
C ILE A 11 9.20 -11.36 29.17
N ASP A 12 8.52 -10.76 30.15
CA ASP A 12 8.81 -10.99 31.56
C ASP A 12 8.75 -12.48 31.88
N GLY A 13 9.83 -12.97 32.48
CA GLY A 13 9.94 -14.36 32.96
C GLY A 13 10.22 -15.40 31.88
N LEU A 14 10.39 -15.01 30.60
CA LEU A 14 10.75 -15.91 29.51
C LEU A 14 12.20 -15.73 29.12
N ASP A 15 12.94 -16.84 29.05
CA ASP A 15 14.30 -16.85 28.51
C ASP A 15 14.26 -16.67 27.00
N HIS A 16 14.78 -15.55 26.50
CA HIS A 16 14.81 -15.20 25.09
C HIS A 16 15.70 -16.13 24.24
N THR A 17 16.59 -16.92 24.86
CA THR A 17 17.42 -17.91 24.18
C THR A 17 16.70 -19.25 23.94
N SER A 18 15.51 -19.43 24.54
CA SER A 18 14.76 -20.67 24.49
C SER A 18 13.96 -20.86 23.18
N TYR A 19 13.87 -19.85 22.32
CA TYR A 19 13.14 -19.89 21.06
C TYR A 19 13.66 -18.89 20.01
N ASP A 20 13.44 -19.16 18.72
CA ASP A 20 13.62 -18.17 17.64
C ASP A 20 12.22 -17.64 17.20
N PRO A 21 11.98 -16.34 17.14
CA PRO A 21 10.73 -15.78 16.65
C PRO A 21 10.36 -16.24 15.24
N LYS A 22 11.33 -16.61 14.42
CA LYS A 22 11.10 -17.14 13.07
C LYS A 22 10.42 -18.51 13.09
N ASP A 23 10.68 -19.30 14.13
CA ASP A 23 10.09 -20.64 14.31
C ASP A 23 8.64 -20.55 14.82
N LEU A 24 8.23 -19.38 15.34
CA LEU A 24 6.90 -19.16 15.87
C LEU A 24 5.83 -18.97 14.79
N THR A 25 6.24 -18.77 13.54
CA THR A 25 5.31 -18.42 12.46
C THR A 25 5.55 -19.27 11.22
N THR A 26 4.86 -20.38 11.10
CA THR A 26 4.81 -21.19 9.86
C THR A 26 3.52 -20.95 9.09
N PRO A 27 3.55 -20.93 7.74
CA PRO A 27 2.33 -20.89 6.93
C PRO A 27 1.49 -22.14 7.20
N SER A 28 0.17 -21.99 7.39
CA SER A 28 -0.69 -23.16 7.45
C SER A 28 -0.98 -23.70 6.05
N ASP A 29 -0.97 -25.01 5.85
CA ASP A 29 -1.28 -25.67 4.58
C ASP A 29 -2.77 -25.56 4.17
N ASP A 30 -3.62 -24.97 5.00
CA ASP A 30 -5.06 -24.79 4.77
C ASP A 30 -5.44 -23.63 3.84
N SER A 31 -4.53 -23.16 3.00
CA SER A 31 -4.81 -22.11 2.03
C SER A 31 -5.50 -22.69 0.80
N GLY A 32 -6.81 -22.86 0.84
CA GLY A 32 -7.61 -22.96 -0.38
C GLY A 32 -7.51 -21.64 -1.18
N GLU A 33 -7.57 -21.73 -2.53
CA GLU A 33 -7.54 -20.56 -3.41
C GLU A 33 -8.44 -19.43 -2.91
N GLY A 34 -7.85 -18.26 -2.67
CA GLY A 34 -8.58 -17.04 -2.25
C GLY A 34 -8.80 -16.87 -0.75
N LYS A 35 -8.30 -17.73 0.13
CA LYS A 35 -8.35 -17.53 1.58
C LYS A 35 -7.03 -16.95 2.10
N ALA A 36 -7.12 -16.01 3.04
CA ALA A 36 -5.97 -15.50 3.76
C ALA A 36 -5.23 -16.68 4.43
N GLN A 37 -3.93 -16.78 4.18
CA GLN A 37 -3.08 -17.81 4.77
C GLN A 37 -3.06 -17.60 6.30
N LYS A 38 -3.54 -18.58 7.05
CA LYS A 38 -3.44 -18.57 8.51
C LYS A 38 -2.02 -18.97 8.88
N TRP A 39 -1.43 -18.24 9.80
CA TRP A 39 -0.15 -18.60 10.38
C TRP A 39 -0.41 -19.47 11.61
N LYS A 40 0.26 -20.60 11.66
CA LYS A 40 0.27 -21.45 12.85
C LYS A 40 1.53 -21.21 13.65
N ILE A 41 1.42 -21.20 14.95
CA ILE A 41 2.54 -21.23 15.88
C ILE A 41 2.71 -22.72 16.23
N ASP A 42 3.47 -23.45 15.44
CA ASP A 42 3.45 -24.92 15.52
C ASP A 42 4.76 -25.55 16.05
N ASN A 43 5.87 -24.82 16.13
CA ASN A 43 7.18 -25.42 16.34
C ASN A 43 7.85 -25.08 17.69
N ALA A 44 7.17 -24.38 18.61
CA ALA A 44 7.69 -24.11 19.92
C ALA A 44 6.97 -24.93 21.00
N ASP A 45 7.61 -25.11 22.14
CA ASP A 45 7.01 -25.72 23.33
C ASP A 45 5.70 -24.99 23.68
N PRO A 46 4.60 -25.73 23.96
CA PRO A 46 3.31 -25.13 24.34
C PRO A 46 3.39 -24.13 25.51
N GLU A 47 4.30 -24.34 26.46
CA GLU A 47 4.53 -23.41 27.57
C GLU A 47 5.15 -22.09 27.08
N ILE A 48 6.09 -22.15 26.15
CA ILE A 48 6.71 -20.97 25.52
C ILE A 48 5.66 -20.22 24.71
N ILE A 49 4.84 -20.91 23.92
CA ILE A 49 3.74 -20.30 23.16
C ILE A 49 2.76 -19.57 24.10
N ASP A 50 2.40 -20.20 25.22
CA ASP A 50 1.50 -19.60 26.19
C ASP A 50 2.11 -18.37 26.88
N ALA A 51 3.38 -18.43 27.26
CA ALA A 51 4.13 -17.31 27.80
C ALA A 51 4.22 -16.16 26.79
N ILE A 52 4.51 -16.44 25.52
CA ILE A 52 4.55 -15.43 24.46
C ILE A 52 3.18 -14.76 24.28
N ARG A 53 2.09 -15.52 24.33
CA ARG A 53 0.73 -15.00 24.12
C ARG A 53 0.19 -14.19 25.28
N LYS A 54 0.54 -14.54 26.52
CA LYS A 54 -0.03 -13.98 27.74
C LYS A 54 0.94 -13.08 28.51
N GLY A 55 2.24 -13.28 28.31
CA GLY A 55 3.28 -12.55 29.04
C GLY A 55 3.27 -11.05 28.73
N LYS A 56 3.73 -10.27 29.70
CA LYS A 56 3.95 -8.84 29.53
C LYS A 56 5.18 -8.60 28.67
N ILE A 57 5.05 -7.75 27.66
CA ILE A 57 6.19 -7.28 26.87
C ILE A 57 6.88 -6.17 27.67
N SER A 58 8.14 -6.35 28.01
CA SER A 58 8.91 -5.46 28.90
C SER A 58 10.22 -4.97 28.28
N GLY A 59 10.41 -5.17 26.97
CA GLY A 59 11.60 -4.73 26.27
C GLY A 59 11.78 -5.36 24.91
N ILE A 60 13.01 -5.26 24.42
CA ILE A 60 13.48 -5.85 23.16
C ILE A 60 14.78 -6.61 23.39
N VAL A 61 15.09 -7.53 22.49
CA VAL A 61 16.39 -8.22 22.42
C VAL A 61 17.05 -7.83 21.12
N GLN A 62 18.29 -7.41 21.19
CA GLN A 62 19.13 -7.08 20.06
C GLN A 62 20.53 -7.66 20.26
N ASP A 63 21.02 -8.42 19.28
CA ASP A 63 22.34 -9.06 19.33
C ASP A 63 22.59 -9.86 20.63
N GLY A 64 21.51 -10.46 21.19
CA GLY A 64 21.54 -11.20 22.44
C GLY A 64 21.47 -10.34 23.72
N GLU A 65 21.44 -9.02 23.60
CA GLU A 65 21.30 -8.10 24.73
C GLU A 65 19.84 -7.69 24.96
N VAL A 66 19.42 -7.74 26.22
CA VAL A 66 18.07 -7.34 26.63
C VAL A 66 18.05 -5.86 27.00
N MET A 67 17.21 -5.09 26.33
CA MET A 67 16.90 -3.70 26.69
C MET A 67 15.48 -3.63 27.23
N THR A 68 15.32 -3.29 28.50
CA THR A 68 14.01 -3.22 29.15
C THR A 68 13.35 -1.86 29.01
N SER A 69 12.01 -1.85 28.97
CA SER A 69 11.18 -0.64 28.93
C SER A 69 9.83 -0.87 29.59
N ASN A 70 9.16 0.19 30.00
CA ASN A 70 7.79 0.10 30.51
C ASN A 70 6.76 -0.18 29.40
N VAL A 71 7.01 0.34 28.19
CA VAL A 71 6.17 0.14 27.01
C VAL A 71 7.03 0.05 25.76
N VAL A 72 6.77 -0.94 24.94
CA VAL A 72 7.35 -1.11 23.60
C VAL A 72 6.34 -0.62 22.57
N VAL A 73 6.78 0.26 21.68
CA VAL A 73 5.98 0.70 20.52
C VAL A 73 6.47 -0.03 19.27
N ILE A 74 5.61 -0.86 18.68
CA ILE A 74 5.93 -1.64 17.49
C ILE A 74 5.47 -0.84 16.26
N ALA A 75 6.44 -0.36 15.49
CA ALA A 75 6.26 0.43 14.30
C ALA A 75 7.08 -0.14 13.12
N GLU A 76 7.07 -1.46 12.96
CA GLU A 76 7.92 -2.23 12.04
C GLU A 76 7.46 -2.20 10.57
N GLY A 77 6.43 -1.40 10.28
CA GLY A 77 5.88 -1.30 8.93
C GLY A 77 5.15 -2.56 8.48
N SER A 78 5.10 -2.77 7.17
CA SER A 78 4.34 -3.86 6.54
C SER A 78 4.97 -5.24 6.70
N ASN A 79 6.24 -5.33 7.05
CA ASN A 79 6.91 -6.63 7.23
C ASN A 79 6.37 -7.39 8.43
N SER A 80 5.98 -6.68 9.50
CA SER A 80 5.21 -7.18 10.65
C SER A 80 5.69 -8.50 11.25
N VAL A 81 7.01 -8.68 11.34
CA VAL A 81 7.63 -9.90 11.85
C VAL A 81 7.32 -10.09 13.33
N LEU A 82 7.54 -9.04 14.12
CA LEU A 82 7.28 -9.05 15.57
C LEU A 82 5.78 -9.06 15.86
N THR A 83 5.01 -8.27 15.13
CA THR A 83 3.54 -8.22 15.29
C THR A 83 2.92 -9.61 15.13
N ARG A 84 3.40 -10.40 14.18
CA ARG A 84 2.94 -11.77 13.95
C ARG A 84 3.40 -12.74 15.02
N ALA A 85 4.71 -12.75 15.28
CA ALA A 85 5.33 -13.68 16.22
C ALA A 85 4.72 -13.59 17.61
N TYR A 86 4.36 -12.39 18.03
CA TYR A 86 3.87 -12.13 19.41
C TYR A 86 2.34 -12.02 19.49
N ALA A 87 1.61 -12.64 18.58
CA ALA A 87 0.17 -12.86 18.64
C ALA A 87 -0.68 -11.61 18.86
N PHE A 88 -0.42 -10.55 18.09
CA PHE A 88 -1.33 -9.41 18.02
C PHE A 88 -2.56 -9.69 17.15
N ASP A 89 -2.86 -10.97 16.85
CA ASP A 89 -3.97 -11.43 16.00
C ASP A 89 -4.03 -10.66 14.68
N SER A 90 -2.87 -10.44 14.05
CA SER A 90 -2.84 -9.73 12.81
C SER A 90 -3.28 -10.66 11.67
N MET A 91 -4.45 -10.39 11.13
CA MET A 91 -4.88 -10.98 9.85
C MET A 91 -4.09 -10.39 8.66
N LEU A 92 -3.28 -9.37 8.92
CA LEU A 92 -2.53 -8.60 7.94
C LEU A 92 -1.57 -9.43 7.12
N HIS A 93 -1.15 -10.56 7.60
CA HIS A 93 0.10 -11.09 7.15
C HIS A 93 -0.02 -12.52 6.66
N SER A 94 -0.91 -12.71 5.72
CA SER A 94 -0.55 -13.69 4.72
C SER A 94 0.62 -13.04 3.94
N GLN A 95 1.82 -13.60 4.00
CA GLN A 95 2.86 -13.32 2.98
C GLN A 95 2.43 -13.86 1.61
N ASN A 96 1.16 -14.19 1.47
CA ASN A 96 0.53 -14.49 0.22
C ASN A 96 0.56 -13.20 -0.61
N LYS A 97 1.01 -13.31 -1.86
CA LYS A 97 0.94 -12.23 -2.87
C LYS A 97 -0.43 -11.55 -2.93
N HIS A 98 -1.49 -12.22 -2.49
CA HIS A 98 -2.82 -11.65 -2.30
C HIS A 98 -2.83 -10.72 -1.09
N GLY A 99 -2.97 -9.43 -1.33
CA GLY A 99 -3.07 -8.42 -0.29
C GLY A 99 -1.75 -7.72 0.06
N MET A 100 -0.73 -7.85 -0.81
CA MET A 100 0.49 -7.08 -0.72
C MET A 100 0.74 -6.30 -2.01
N LEU A 101 1.21 -5.07 -1.83
CA LEU A 101 1.69 -4.20 -2.88
C LEU A 101 3.21 -4.11 -2.79
N LEU A 102 3.88 -4.03 -3.93
CA LEU A 102 5.29 -3.70 -4.00
C LEU A 102 5.45 -2.34 -4.65
N GLY A 103 6.01 -1.39 -3.92
CA GLY A 103 6.46 -0.11 -4.43
C GLY A 103 7.93 -0.15 -4.79
N VAL A 104 8.29 0.35 -5.97
CA VAL A 104 9.68 0.63 -6.35
C VAL A 104 9.80 2.06 -6.78
N LYS A 105 10.87 2.73 -6.38
CA LYS A 105 11.11 4.14 -6.64
C LYS A 105 12.53 4.43 -7.05
N GLU A 106 12.68 5.56 -7.72
CA GLU A 106 13.95 6.27 -7.90
C GLU A 106 13.79 7.71 -7.42
N VAL A 107 14.88 8.27 -6.91
CA VAL A 107 15.03 9.70 -6.66
C VAL A 107 15.98 10.25 -7.73
N ILE A 108 15.51 11.23 -8.47
CA ILE A 108 16.20 11.82 -9.61
C ILE A 108 16.55 13.26 -9.28
N HIS A 109 17.83 13.58 -9.26
CA HIS A 109 18.31 14.93 -9.06
C HIS A 109 18.22 15.74 -10.37
N LEU A 110 17.61 16.91 -10.32
CA LEU A 110 17.43 17.83 -11.46
C LEU A 110 17.90 19.25 -11.14
N GLY A 111 17.95 19.61 -9.87
CA GLY A 111 18.17 20.99 -9.42
C GLY A 111 16.87 21.77 -9.27
N GLU A 112 16.89 22.73 -8.34
CA GLU A 112 15.70 23.50 -7.93
C GLU A 112 15.09 24.31 -9.07
N ASP A 113 15.89 25.00 -9.87
CA ASP A 113 15.41 25.85 -10.98
C ASP A 113 14.68 25.03 -12.06
N VAL A 114 15.19 23.82 -12.35
CA VAL A 114 14.59 22.92 -13.33
C VAL A 114 13.23 22.41 -12.83
N ILE A 115 13.14 22.04 -11.56
CA ILE A 115 11.89 21.61 -10.94
C ILE A 115 10.86 22.74 -10.94
N ASN A 116 11.26 23.93 -10.50
CA ASN A 116 10.39 25.09 -10.48
C ASN A 116 9.85 25.41 -11.88
N SER A 117 10.71 25.39 -12.89
CA SER A 117 10.32 25.64 -14.29
C SER A 117 9.38 24.59 -14.84
N ARG A 118 9.69 23.29 -14.66
CA ARG A 118 8.92 22.18 -15.26
C ARG A 118 7.56 21.98 -14.61
N PHE A 119 7.47 22.20 -13.32
CA PHE A 119 6.25 21.93 -12.53
C PHE A 119 5.45 23.18 -12.20
N GLY A 120 5.91 24.37 -12.66
CA GLY A 120 5.26 25.64 -12.36
C GLY A 120 5.24 25.96 -10.87
N CYS A 121 6.30 25.57 -10.18
CA CYS A 121 6.49 25.87 -8.77
C CYS A 121 7.12 27.26 -8.61
N PHE A 122 6.70 28.00 -7.59
CA PHE A 122 7.22 29.33 -7.33
C PHE A 122 7.63 29.44 -5.85
N PRO A 123 8.90 29.79 -5.56
CA PRO A 123 9.32 30.03 -4.18
C PRO A 123 8.44 31.09 -3.51
N GLY A 124 7.88 30.74 -2.34
CA GLY A 124 6.97 31.64 -1.60
C GLY A 124 5.50 31.55 -2.01
N ASP A 125 5.14 30.78 -3.03
CA ASP A 125 3.74 30.48 -3.37
C ASP A 125 3.25 29.30 -2.52
N GLU A 126 2.28 29.53 -1.62
CA GLU A 126 1.72 28.50 -0.75
C GLU A 126 0.88 27.47 -1.53
N GLU A 127 0.31 27.83 -2.68
CA GLU A 127 -0.49 26.93 -3.51
C GLU A 127 0.37 26.05 -4.43
N ARG A 128 1.55 26.53 -4.81
CA ARG A 128 2.48 25.86 -5.72
C ARG A 128 3.92 25.89 -5.21
N PRO A 129 4.15 25.31 -4.02
CA PRO A 129 5.49 25.28 -3.45
C PRO A 129 6.45 24.44 -4.31
N PRO A 130 7.77 24.69 -4.25
CA PRO A 130 8.78 23.91 -4.98
C PRO A 130 8.80 22.42 -4.66
N SER A 131 8.33 22.05 -3.48
CA SER A 131 8.21 20.66 -3.05
C SER A 131 6.79 20.33 -2.61
N GLY A 132 6.45 19.03 -2.65
CA GLY A 132 5.16 18.53 -2.21
C GLY A 132 4.09 18.46 -3.28
N LEU A 133 4.37 18.78 -4.55
CA LEU A 133 3.46 18.46 -5.64
C LEU A 133 3.47 16.96 -5.90
N ALA A 134 2.28 16.39 -6.04
CA ALA A 134 2.07 14.97 -6.25
C ALA A 134 1.25 14.72 -7.52
N MET A 135 1.76 13.86 -8.38
CA MET A 135 1.03 13.29 -9.50
C MET A 135 0.90 11.78 -9.24
N GLU A 136 -0.32 11.30 -9.14
CA GLU A 136 -0.60 9.88 -8.88
C GLU A 136 -1.72 9.39 -9.80
N GLY A 137 -1.70 8.11 -10.13
CA GLY A 137 -2.76 7.51 -10.92
C GLY A 137 -2.54 6.05 -11.26
N ALA A 138 -3.64 5.41 -11.68
CA ALA A 138 -3.58 4.05 -12.23
C ALA A 138 -2.90 4.07 -13.60
N LEU A 139 -2.05 3.08 -13.86
CA LEU A 139 -1.30 2.94 -15.10
C LEU A 139 -1.91 1.84 -15.98
N ALA A 140 -2.23 2.19 -17.23
CA ALA A 140 -2.76 1.26 -18.25
C ALA A 140 -1.77 1.14 -19.43
N ILE A 141 -0.50 0.93 -19.13
CA ILE A 141 0.60 0.92 -20.11
C ILE A 141 1.32 -0.42 -20.21
N TYR A 142 0.90 -1.43 -19.46
CA TYR A 142 1.61 -2.70 -19.34
C TYR A 142 1.02 -3.84 -20.20
N ASP A 143 0.06 -3.55 -21.09
CA ASP A 143 -0.60 -4.56 -21.92
C ASP A 143 0.39 -5.36 -22.76
N GLU A 144 1.37 -4.69 -23.39
CA GLU A 144 2.37 -5.33 -24.26
C GLU A 144 3.34 -6.21 -23.46
N MET A 145 3.72 -5.77 -22.27
CA MET A 145 4.56 -6.56 -21.35
C MET A 145 3.81 -7.82 -20.92
N ALA A 146 2.54 -7.70 -20.55
CA ALA A 146 1.70 -8.82 -20.18
C ALA A 146 1.51 -9.80 -21.35
N ASP A 147 1.23 -9.32 -22.55
CA ASP A 147 1.07 -10.16 -23.74
C ASP A 147 2.36 -10.92 -24.10
N LYS A 148 3.55 -10.34 -23.87
CA LYS A 148 4.83 -11.02 -24.03
C LYS A 148 5.02 -12.10 -22.96
N ALA A 149 4.80 -11.75 -21.69
CA ALA A 149 4.94 -12.66 -20.56
C ALA A 149 4.01 -13.88 -20.68
N TRP A 150 2.77 -13.71 -21.14
CA TRP A 150 1.84 -14.84 -21.31
C TRP A 150 2.27 -15.85 -22.40
N LYS A 151 3.01 -15.39 -23.40
CA LYS A 151 3.57 -16.30 -24.42
C LYS A 151 4.71 -17.13 -23.85
N GLU A 152 5.52 -16.54 -23.00
CA GLU A 152 6.67 -17.19 -22.39
C GLU A 152 6.27 -18.02 -21.15
N TYR A 153 5.29 -17.55 -20.38
CA TYR A 153 4.79 -18.16 -19.13
C TYR A 153 3.27 -18.36 -19.19
N PRO A 154 2.79 -19.43 -19.84
CA PRO A 154 1.35 -19.67 -20.06
C PRO A 154 0.52 -19.73 -18.76
N ASP A 155 1.09 -20.16 -17.65
CA ASP A 155 0.42 -20.21 -16.34
C ASP A 155 0.04 -18.81 -15.80
N SER A 156 0.68 -17.78 -16.32
CA SER A 156 0.35 -16.39 -16.02
C SER A 156 -0.68 -15.78 -16.97
N ALA A 157 -1.21 -16.58 -17.93
CA ALA A 157 -2.11 -16.06 -18.95
C ALA A 157 -3.37 -15.44 -18.35
N GLY A 158 -3.63 -14.19 -18.72
CA GLY A 158 -4.78 -13.43 -18.24
C GLY A 158 -4.51 -12.53 -17.05
N LEU A 159 -3.35 -12.62 -16.37
CA LEU A 159 -2.97 -11.66 -15.35
C LEU A 159 -2.67 -10.30 -16.00
N ILE A 160 -3.30 -9.26 -15.49
CA ILE A 160 -3.08 -7.87 -15.92
C ILE A 160 -2.38 -7.14 -14.78
N PRO A 161 -1.19 -6.55 -15.01
CA PRO A 161 -0.51 -5.78 -13.98
C PRO A 161 -1.37 -4.62 -13.47
N ARG A 162 -1.85 -4.72 -12.24
CA ARG A 162 -2.62 -3.67 -11.57
C ARG A 162 -1.66 -2.76 -10.84
N ALA A 163 -1.25 -1.70 -11.52
CA ALA A 163 -0.23 -0.78 -11.03
C ALA A 163 -0.70 0.66 -11.01
N GLY A 164 -0.21 1.41 -10.04
CA GLY A 164 -0.26 2.87 -9.99
C GLY A 164 1.14 3.45 -10.15
N GLY A 165 1.23 4.67 -10.68
CA GLY A 165 2.47 5.44 -10.74
C GLY A 165 2.37 6.71 -9.93
N TRP A 166 3.49 7.17 -9.45
CA TRP A 166 3.60 8.48 -8.81
C TRP A 166 4.83 9.24 -9.25
N LEU A 167 4.73 10.54 -9.19
CA LEU A 167 5.82 11.48 -9.35
C LEU A 167 5.61 12.63 -8.37
N TYR A 168 6.57 12.82 -7.46
CA TYR A 168 6.54 13.85 -6.44
C TYR A 168 7.72 14.80 -6.60
N THR A 169 7.47 16.09 -6.47
CA THR A 169 8.54 17.09 -6.40
C THR A 169 9.09 17.20 -4.98
N ASN A 170 10.41 17.21 -4.89
CA ASN A 170 11.15 17.69 -3.72
C ASN A 170 11.80 19.02 -4.10
N LYS A 171 12.63 19.57 -3.23
CA LYS A 171 13.27 20.86 -3.49
C LYS A 171 14.10 20.86 -4.77
N ASP A 172 14.96 19.87 -4.96
CA ASP A 172 15.95 19.74 -6.04
C ASP A 172 15.94 18.35 -6.71
N THR A 173 15.04 17.48 -6.30
CA THR A 173 14.89 16.12 -6.79
C THR A 173 13.44 15.79 -7.10
N LEU A 174 13.24 14.74 -7.91
CA LEU A 174 11.95 14.10 -8.10
C LEU A 174 11.98 12.69 -7.49
N SER A 175 10.92 12.30 -6.78
CA SER A 175 10.67 10.91 -6.44
C SER A 175 9.67 10.33 -7.42
N ILE A 176 10.09 9.38 -8.24
CA ILE A 176 9.23 8.68 -9.20
C ILE A 176 9.18 7.20 -8.88
N GLY A 177 8.00 6.60 -9.01
CA GLY A 177 7.87 5.17 -8.74
C GLY A 177 6.60 4.55 -9.27
N VAL A 178 6.54 3.25 -9.13
CA VAL A 178 5.35 2.43 -9.42
C VAL A 178 5.02 1.56 -8.22
N VAL A 179 3.74 1.37 -7.95
CA VAL A 179 3.22 0.44 -6.97
C VAL A 179 2.33 -0.58 -7.67
N ILE A 180 2.54 -1.86 -7.40
CA ILE A 180 1.84 -2.95 -8.06
C ILE A 180 1.25 -3.92 -7.05
N GLN A 181 0.06 -4.44 -7.34
CA GLN A 181 -0.53 -5.57 -6.62
C GLN A 181 0.19 -6.86 -7.04
N LEU A 182 0.87 -7.50 -6.10
CA LEU A 182 1.74 -8.65 -6.38
C LEU A 182 1.00 -9.85 -6.97
N ASP A 183 -0.29 -10.03 -6.63
CA ASP A 183 -1.13 -11.10 -7.17
C ASP A 183 -1.52 -10.89 -8.64
N SER A 184 -1.33 -9.69 -9.15
CA SER A 184 -1.62 -9.32 -10.54
C SER A 184 -0.40 -9.37 -11.47
N LEU A 185 0.80 -9.61 -10.91
CA LEU A 185 2.05 -9.57 -11.65
C LEU A 185 2.27 -10.89 -12.40
N PRO A 186 2.28 -10.90 -13.75
CA PRO A 186 2.66 -12.06 -14.52
C PRO A 186 4.10 -12.49 -14.25
N GLN A 187 4.36 -13.79 -14.32
CA GLN A 187 5.73 -14.31 -14.26
C GLN A 187 6.58 -13.70 -15.38
N GLY A 188 7.85 -13.42 -15.09
CA GLY A 188 8.79 -12.82 -16.04
C GLY A 188 8.70 -11.30 -16.17
N ILE A 189 7.72 -10.63 -15.54
CA ILE A 189 7.70 -9.16 -15.45
C ILE A 189 8.31 -8.74 -14.11
N HIS A 190 9.32 -7.87 -14.18
CA HIS A 190 9.95 -7.30 -13.01
C HIS A 190 9.49 -5.86 -12.78
N THR A 191 9.41 -5.47 -11.52
CA THR A 191 8.92 -4.13 -11.15
C THR A 191 9.84 -3.00 -11.62
N TYR A 192 11.14 -3.26 -11.77
CA TYR A 192 12.06 -2.27 -12.34
C TYR A 192 11.83 -2.06 -13.85
N ASP A 193 11.43 -3.09 -14.61
CA ASP A 193 11.04 -2.94 -16.03
C ASP A 193 9.76 -2.10 -16.14
N MET A 194 8.84 -2.27 -15.19
CA MET A 194 7.63 -1.47 -15.11
C MET A 194 7.94 0.00 -14.80
N LEU A 195 8.87 0.26 -13.89
CA LEU A 195 9.33 1.62 -13.61
C LEU A 195 10.03 2.23 -14.83
N ALA A 196 10.86 1.46 -15.53
CA ALA A 196 11.50 1.91 -16.77
C ALA A 196 10.48 2.27 -17.85
N ALA A 197 9.43 1.44 -18.05
CA ALA A 197 8.34 1.72 -18.98
C ALA A 197 7.55 2.97 -18.58
N TYR A 198 7.31 3.19 -17.29
CA TYR A 198 6.65 4.40 -16.79
C TYR A 198 7.50 5.65 -17.06
N LYS A 199 8.81 5.60 -16.78
CA LYS A 199 9.75 6.70 -17.07
C LYS A 199 9.84 7.01 -18.58
N ALA A 200 9.76 5.99 -19.43
CA ALA A 200 9.78 6.14 -20.89
C ALA A 200 8.46 6.67 -21.49
N HIS A 201 7.38 6.73 -20.71
CA HIS A 201 6.09 7.22 -21.19
C HIS A 201 6.21 8.69 -21.70
N PRO A 202 5.65 9.03 -22.90
CA PRO A 202 5.81 10.35 -23.51
C PRO A 202 5.37 11.55 -22.64
N ALA A 203 4.45 11.33 -21.70
CA ALA A 203 4.03 12.38 -20.76
C ALA A 203 4.98 12.53 -19.55
N ILE A 204 5.82 11.55 -19.30
CA ILE A 204 6.71 11.49 -18.12
C ILE A 204 8.16 11.80 -18.51
N SER A 205 8.64 11.18 -19.59
CA SER A 205 10.04 11.30 -20.02
C SER A 205 10.55 12.75 -20.11
N PRO A 206 9.80 13.73 -20.66
CA PRO A 206 10.27 15.13 -20.70
C PRO A 206 10.44 15.77 -19.32
N LEU A 207 9.68 15.28 -18.31
CA LEU A 207 9.78 15.78 -16.94
C LEU A 207 11.07 15.33 -16.25
N LEU A 208 11.69 14.26 -16.75
CA LEU A 208 12.89 13.64 -16.18
C LEU A 208 14.16 14.01 -16.94
N GLU A 209 14.06 14.69 -18.08
CA GLU A 209 15.19 14.98 -18.97
C GLU A 209 16.33 15.72 -18.26
N GLY A 210 17.57 15.24 -18.44
CA GLY A 210 18.76 15.79 -17.80
C GLY A 210 18.92 15.43 -16.31
N GLY A 211 18.04 14.61 -15.77
CA GLY A 211 18.13 14.17 -14.38
C GLY A 211 19.08 13.00 -14.16
N GLU A 212 19.69 12.95 -12.97
CA GLU A 212 20.56 11.88 -12.51
C GLU A 212 19.87 11.09 -11.40
N VAL A 213 19.87 9.75 -11.50
CA VAL A 213 19.34 8.88 -10.45
C VAL A 213 20.33 8.86 -9.29
N VAL A 214 19.92 9.35 -8.12
CA VAL A 214 20.75 9.45 -6.92
C VAL A 214 20.36 8.44 -5.82
N GLU A 215 19.14 7.92 -5.87
CA GLU A 215 18.66 6.91 -4.93
C GLU A 215 17.71 5.94 -5.65
N TYR A 216 17.75 4.68 -5.25
CA TYR A 216 16.83 3.63 -5.65
C TYR A 216 16.35 2.87 -4.43
N GLY A 217 15.08 2.47 -4.40
CA GLY A 217 14.52 1.70 -3.30
C GLY A 217 13.26 0.94 -3.66
N GLY A 218 12.97 -0.08 -2.87
CA GLY A 218 11.72 -0.84 -2.94
C GLY A 218 11.17 -1.13 -1.56
N HIS A 219 9.84 -1.14 -1.43
CA HIS A 219 9.16 -1.38 -0.17
C HIS A 219 7.85 -2.11 -0.39
N LEU A 220 7.59 -3.08 0.49
CA LEU A 220 6.29 -3.73 0.56
C LEU A 220 5.30 -2.84 1.32
N VAL A 221 4.10 -2.75 0.80
CA VAL A 221 2.98 -2.05 1.43
C VAL A 221 1.84 -3.05 1.61
N PRO A 222 1.18 -3.12 2.79
CA PRO A 222 0.02 -3.97 2.92
C PRO A 222 -1.09 -3.42 2.02
N GLU A 223 -1.85 -4.31 1.42
CA GLU A 223 -3.07 -3.88 0.75
C GLU A 223 -3.99 -3.21 1.77
N TYR A 224 -4.50 -2.08 1.39
CA TYR A 224 -5.36 -1.23 2.21
C TYR A 224 -6.71 -1.87 2.50
N GLY A 225 -7.32 -1.47 3.60
CA GLY A 225 -8.67 -1.82 3.94
C GLY A 225 -8.89 -2.12 5.41
N LEU A 226 -10.15 -1.96 5.82
CA LEU A 226 -10.58 -2.14 7.20
C LEU A 226 -10.30 -3.56 7.73
N ASP A 227 -10.39 -4.55 6.84
CA ASP A 227 -10.23 -5.97 7.18
C ASP A 227 -8.74 -6.35 7.45
N ARG A 228 -7.83 -5.40 7.23
CA ARG A 228 -6.39 -5.58 7.45
C ARG A 228 -5.94 -5.11 8.84
N ILE A 229 -6.82 -4.48 9.61
CA ILE A 229 -6.49 -4.02 10.95
C ILE A 229 -6.52 -5.20 11.92
N PRO A 230 -5.45 -5.44 12.70
CA PRO A 230 -5.45 -6.47 13.74
C PRO A 230 -6.58 -6.26 14.75
N ASN A 231 -7.16 -7.35 15.25
CA ASN A 231 -8.18 -7.28 16.29
C ASN A 231 -7.61 -6.69 17.59
N LYS A 232 -6.35 -6.98 17.88
CA LYS A 232 -5.62 -6.44 19.03
C LYS A 232 -4.53 -5.48 18.56
N LEU A 233 -4.56 -4.26 19.06
CA LEU A 233 -3.53 -3.25 18.82
C LEU A 233 -2.65 -3.01 20.06
N VAL A 234 -2.99 -3.64 21.18
CA VAL A 234 -2.28 -3.48 22.46
C VAL A 234 -2.17 -4.81 23.18
N ARG A 235 -1.11 -4.93 23.96
CA ARG A 235 -0.87 -5.97 24.95
C ARG A 235 -0.31 -5.31 26.23
N ASP A 236 -0.17 -6.08 27.30
CA ASP A 236 0.55 -5.63 28.49
C ASP A 236 1.96 -5.21 28.07
N GLY A 237 2.28 -3.93 28.28
CA GLY A 237 3.56 -3.34 27.93
C GLY A 237 3.82 -3.09 26.45
N ALA A 238 2.85 -3.24 25.54
CA ALA A 238 3.11 -2.98 24.13
C ALA A 238 1.91 -2.42 23.34
N VAL A 239 2.23 -1.62 22.31
CA VAL A 239 1.27 -1.10 21.32
C VAL A 239 1.82 -1.22 19.91
N ILE A 240 0.94 -1.43 18.92
CA ILE A 240 1.29 -1.37 17.49
C ILE A 240 0.68 -0.15 16.84
N ILE A 241 1.44 0.50 15.94
CA ILE A 241 1.06 1.71 15.23
C ILE A 241 1.40 1.64 13.73
N GLY A 242 0.86 2.56 12.97
CA GLY A 242 1.20 2.73 11.55
C GLY A 242 0.83 1.53 10.67
N ASP A 243 1.66 1.23 9.69
CA ASP A 243 1.44 0.12 8.74
C ASP A 243 1.47 -1.24 9.43
N ALA A 244 2.23 -1.39 10.52
CA ALA A 244 2.20 -2.59 11.35
C ALA A 244 0.81 -2.83 11.98
N ALA A 245 0.04 -1.77 12.20
CA ALA A 245 -1.36 -1.82 12.61
C ALA A 245 -2.34 -1.84 11.43
N GLY A 246 -1.88 -1.96 10.19
CA GLY A 246 -2.73 -1.98 8.99
C GLY A 246 -3.40 -0.66 8.66
N LEU A 247 -2.85 0.45 9.11
CA LEU A 247 -3.44 1.77 8.91
C LEU A 247 -3.03 2.35 7.56
N VAL A 248 -3.39 1.66 6.48
CA VAL A 248 -3.18 2.08 5.10
C VAL A 248 -4.53 2.30 4.44
N TYR A 249 -4.66 3.40 3.74
CA TYR A 249 -5.88 3.89 3.12
C TYR A 249 -5.71 4.08 1.61
N SER A 250 -6.77 3.83 0.87
CA SER A 250 -6.89 4.31 -0.51
C SER A 250 -8.31 4.77 -0.81
N ASN A 251 -8.43 5.85 -1.57
CA ASN A 251 -9.71 6.31 -2.12
C ASN A 251 -9.91 5.87 -3.59
N GLY A 252 -9.02 5.01 -4.10
CA GLY A 252 -9.04 4.55 -5.48
C GLY A 252 -8.14 5.35 -6.43
N ALA A 253 -7.65 6.50 -6.02
CA ALA A 253 -6.70 7.32 -6.79
C ALA A 253 -5.34 7.45 -6.07
N VAL A 254 -5.38 7.57 -4.74
CA VAL A 254 -4.22 7.84 -3.89
C VAL A 254 -4.13 6.77 -2.81
N ILE A 255 -2.91 6.31 -2.50
CA ILE A 255 -2.62 5.45 -1.35
C ILE A 255 -1.92 6.29 -0.29
N GLN A 256 -2.41 6.24 0.94
CA GLN A 256 -1.90 7.02 2.06
C GLN A 256 -1.68 6.13 3.29
N GLY A 257 -0.54 6.30 3.94
CA GLY A 257 -0.18 5.63 5.18
C GLY A 257 0.55 6.55 6.16
N GLN A 258 1.39 7.47 5.67
CA GLN A 258 2.25 8.32 6.50
C GLN A 258 1.46 9.19 7.49
N ASN A 259 0.42 9.90 7.02
CA ASN A 259 -0.44 10.72 7.86
C ASN A 259 -1.17 9.89 8.93
N TYR A 260 -1.55 8.65 8.61
CA TYR A 260 -2.19 7.74 9.58
C TYR A 260 -1.18 7.18 10.57
N SER A 261 0.02 6.85 10.11
CA SER A 261 1.12 6.41 10.97
C SER A 261 1.48 7.50 11.99
N ILE A 262 1.64 8.75 11.54
CA ILE A 262 1.91 9.90 12.42
C ILE A 262 0.77 10.10 13.43
N HIS A 263 -0.48 10.03 12.95
CA HIS A 263 -1.63 10.24 13.85
C HIS A 263 -1.77 9.12 14.87
N SER A 264 -1.60 7.87 14.47
CA SER A 264 -1.64 6.73 15.38
C SER A 264 -0.52 6.80 16.42
N GLY A 265 0.69 7.18 16.01
CA GLY A 265 1.81 7.45 16.94
C GLY A 265 1.50 8.56 17.95
N LYS A 266 0.89 9.66 17.49
CA LYS A 266 0.45 10.75 18.38
C LYS A 266 -0.59 10.28 19.41
N LEU A 267 -1.55 9.45 19.02
CA LEU A 267 -2.55 8.91 19.94
C LEU A 267 -1.93 7.94 20.93
N ALA A 268 -1.06 7.04 20.46
CA ALA A 268 -0.33 6.10 21.29
C ALA A 268 0.52 6.83 22.32
N ALA A 269 1.31 7.84 21.90
CA ALA A 269 2.17 8.60 22.79
C ALA A 269 1.41 9.28 23.95
N LYS A 270 0.22 9.84 23.68
CA LYS A 270 -0.63 10.45 24.71
C LYS A 270 -1.10 9.45 25.76
N VAL A 271 -1.45 8.24 25.33
CA VAL A 271 -1.91 7.18 26.23
C VAL A 271 -0.74 6.61 27.02
N ILE A 272 0.40 6.38 26.36
CA ILE A 272 1.61 5.88 27.01
C ILE A 272 2.09 6.85 28.09
N ALA A 273 2.16 8.15 27.80
CA ALA A 273 2.55 9.15 28.81
C ALA A 273 1.69 9.03 30.07
N LYS A 274 0.37 8.92 29.91
CA LYS A 274 -0.53 8.76 31.06
C LYS A 274 -0.33 7.42 31.79
N CYS A 275 -0.08 6.34 31.07
CA CYS A 275 0.21 5.03 31.65
C CYS A 275 1.51 5.06 32.48
N LEU A 276 2.53 5.78 31.99
CA LEU A 276 3.79 5.96 32.71
C LEU A 276 3.60 6.78 33.99
N ASP A 277 2.79 7.85 33.96
CA ASP A 277 2.48 8.69 35.11
C ASP A 277 1.75 7.89 36.20
N THR A 278 0.90 6.95 35.84
CA THR A 278 0.12 6.11 36.77
C THR A 278 0.84 4.82 37.17
N GLY A 279 1.92 4.44 36.48
CA GLY A 279 2.61 3.17 36.66
C GLY A 279 1.85 1.95 36.11
N ASP A 280 0.67 2.14 35.49
CA ASP A 280 -0.14 1.07 34.91
C ASP A 280 -0.03 1.08 33.37
N CYS A 281 0.80 0.16 32.83
CA CYS A 281 0.98 -0.07 31.42
C CYS A 281 0.34 -1.41 30.96
N SER A 282 -0.72 -1.83 31.64
CA SER A 282 -1.50 -3.00 31.22
C SER A 282 -2.22 -2.78 29.90
N ALA A 283 -2.62 -3.88 29.25
CA ALA A 283 -3.45 -3.84 28.04
C ALA A 283 -4.78 -3.07 28.27
N SER A 284 -5.31 -3.11 29.49
CA SER A 284 -6.51 -2.35 29.88
C SER A 284 -6.27 -0.85 29.81
N ALA A 285 -5.18 -0.37 30.42
CA ALA A 285 -4.80 1.05 30.41
C ALA A 285 -4.41 1.52 29.01
N LEU A 286 -3.56 0.76 28.30
CA LEU A 286 -3.15 1.02 26.92
C LEU A 286 -4.32 0.90 25.92
N GLY A 287 -5.39 0.19 26.27
CA GLY A 287 -6.59 0.03 25.45
C GLY A 287 -7.33 1.34 25.13
N LYS A 288 -7.05 2.40 25.88
CA LYS A 288 -7.51 3.76 25.55
C LYS A 288 -7.03 4.21 24.17
N TYR A 289 -5.81 3.81 23.73
CA TYR A 289 -5.30 4.06 22.40
C TYR A 289 -6.25 3.52 21.31
N LYS A 290 -6.70 2.26 21.43
CA LYS A 290 -7.65 1.67 20.48
C LYS A 290 -8.96 2.46 20.43
N LYS A 291 -9.50 2.89 21.58
CA LYS A 291 -10.72 3.68 21.64
C LYS A 291 -10.56 5.05 20.97
N ASP A 292 -9.43 5.71 21.21
CA ASP A 292 -9.12 7.01 20.60
C ASP A 292 -8.91 6.89 19.09
N LEU A 293 -8.24 5.82 18.63
CA LEU A 293 -8.07 5.51 17.22
C LEU A 293 -9.43 5.25 16.53
N ASP A 294 -10.31 4.46 17.15
CA ASP A 294 -11.65 4.13 16.62
C ASP A 294 -12.53 5.36 16.44
N SER A 295 -12.36 6.37 17.27
CA SER A 295 -13.07 7.66 17.15
C SER A 295 -12.38 8.70 16.26
N SER A 296 -11.16 8.41 15.80
CA SER A 296 -10.36 9.31 14.97
C SER A 296 -10.83 9.39 13.53
N TYR A 297 -10.29 10.38 12.77
CA TYR A 297 -10.53 10.46 11.33
C TYR A 297 -9.96 9.25 10.57
N VAL A 298 -8.87 8.66 11.04
CA VAL A 298 -8.24 7.47 10.44
C VAL A 298 -9.25 6.35 10.25
N MET A 299 -9.94 5.99 11.35
CA MET A 299 -10.95 4.92 11.29
C MET A 299 -12.23 5.33 10.56
N ARG A 300 -12.57 6.62 10.55
CA ARG A 300 -13.70 7.11 9.73
C ARG A 300 -13.41 6.96 8.24
N ASP A 301 -12.21 7.30 7.81
CA ASP A 301 -11.79 7.18 6.40
C ASP A 301 -11.71 5.71 5.99
N LEU A 302 -11.06 4.86 6.77
CA LEU A 302 -11.00 3.42 6.47
C LEU A 302 -12.39 2.77 6.37
N LYS A 303 -13.35 3.19 7.22
CA LYS A 303 -14.74 2.71 7.14
C LYS A 303 -15.47 3.25 5.90
N ARG A 304 -15.25 4.52 5.56
CA ARG A 304 -15.87 5.18 4.39
C ARG A 304 -15.43 4.50 3.08
N PHE A 305 -14.16 4.22 2.96
CA PHE A 305 -13.54 3.69 1.74
C PHE A 305 -13.29 2.17 1.77
N LYS A 306 -13.98 1.43 2.62
CA LYS A 306 -13.82 -0.03 2.76
C LYS A 306 -13.99 -0.84 1.47
N THR A 307 -14.63 -0.28 0.46
CA THR A 307 -14.88 -0.95 -0.82
C THR A 307 -13.79 -0.69 -1.87
N THR A 308 -12.82 0.17 -1.56
CA THR A 308 -11.78 0.60 -2.52
C THR A 308 -10.90 -0.57 -2.97
N ALA A 309 -10.51 -1.46 -2.07
CA ALA A 309 -9.71 -2.64 -2.43
C ALA A 309 -10.39 -3.45 -3.54
N LYS A 310 -11.70 -3.69 -3.42
CA LYS A 310 -12.47 -4.39 -4.45
C LYS A 310 -12.57 -3.61 -5.78
N PHE A 311 -12.66 -2.29 -5.72
CA PHE A 311 -12.64 -1.44 -6.91
C PHE A 311 -11.28 -1.54 -7.61
N LEU A 312 -10.18 -1.42 -6.87
CA LEU A 312 -8.83 -1.47 -7.42
C LEU A 312 -8.39 -2.88 -7.85
N SER A 313 -9.08 -3.92 -7.42
CA SER A 313 -8.85 -5.29 -7.92
C SER A 313 -9.55 -5.57 -9.27
N ASP A 314 -10.27 -4.62 -9.86
CA ASP A 314 -10.91 -4.79 -11.16
C ASP A 314 -9.94 -4.40 -12.28
N ASP A 315 -9.56 -5.36 -13.13
CA ASP A 315 -8.65 -5.17 -14.26
C ASP A 315 -9.11 -4.08 -15.25
N ALA A 316 -10.40 -3.77 -15.28
CA ALA A 316 -10.94 -2.70 -16.11
C ALA A 316 -10.30 -1.33 -15.83
N ASN A 317 -9.94 -1.09 -14.56
CA ASN A 317 -9.30 0.16 -14.12
C ASN A 317 -7.86 0.33 -14.64
N TYR A 318 -7.24 -0.75 -15.11
CA TYR A 318 -5.86 -0.77 -15.61
C TYR A 318 -5.78 -1.08 -17.12
N THR A 319 -6.92 -1.27 -17.76
CA THR A 319 -6.98 -1.61 -19.19
C THR A 319 -7.82 -0.61 -19.96
N TRP A 320 -9.09 -0.88 -20.12
CA TRP A 320 -9.94 -0.11 -21.02
C TRP A 320 -10.51 1.17 -20.43
N VAL A 321 -10.71 1.26 -19.10
CA VAL A 321 -11.30 2.46 -18.47
C VAL A 321 -10.44 3.71 -18.67
N PRO A 322 -9.12 3.71 -18.37
CA PRO A 322 -8.27 4.87 -18.63
C PRO A 322 -8.23 5.25 -20.10
N LYS A 323 -8.14 4.27 -21.01
CA LYS A 323 -8.16 4.50 -22.47
C LYS A 323 -9.48 5.14 -22.93
N PHE A 324 -10.60 4.65 -22.37
CA PHE A 324 -11.92 5.22 -22.66
C PHE A 324 -12.03 6.67 -22.17
N MET A 325 -11.64 6.92 -20.91
CA MET A 325 -11.71 8.25 -20.31
C MET A 325 -10.80 9.25 -21.02
N GLY A 326 -9.56 8.88 -21.31
CA GLY A 326 -8.61 9.72 -22.04
C GLY A 326 -9.10 10.06 -23.46
N THR A 327 -9.63 9.07 -24.19
CA THR A 327 -10.18 9.28 -25.54
C THR A 327 -11.44 10.16 -25.48
N MET A 328 -12.31 9.94 -24.50
CA MET A 328 -13.49 10.78 -24.31
C MET A 328 -13.11 12.23 -24.02
N PHE A 329 -12.19 12.45 -23.09
CA PHE A 329 -11.73 13.79 -22.77
C PHE A 329 -11.14 14.48 -24.00
N ASN A 330 -10.26 13.80 -24.75
CA ASN A 330 -9.70 14.33 -26.00
C ASN A 330 -10.79 14.69 -27.02
N ARG A 331 -11.83 13.87 -27.18
CA ARG A 331 -12.91 14.16 -28.11
C ARG A 331 -13.74 15.37 -27.70
N VAL A 332 -14.04 15.50 -26.42
CA VAL A 332 -14.80 16.64 -25.89
C VAL A 332 -14.02 17.95 -26.03
N VAL A 333 -12.71 17.91 -25.78
CA VAL A 333 -11.85 19.12 -25.80
C VAL A 333 -11.40 19.51 -27.20
N ARG A 334 -11.14 18.51 -28.09
CA ARG A 334 -10.57 18.74 -29.43
C ARG A 334 -11.57 18.96 -30.56
N GLU A 335 -12.88 18.98 -30.30
CA GLU A 335 -13.89 19.23 -31.33
C GLU A 335 -13.80 20.67 -31.85
N ILE A 336 -12.86 20.93 -32.75
CA ILE A 336 -12.72 22.22 -33.43
C ILE A 336 -13.18 21.99 -34.87
N GLY A 337 -14.28 22.67 -35.27
CA GLY A 337 -14.72 22.73 -36.65
C GLY A 337 -15.71 21.64 -37.10
N GLU A 338 -16.15 20.75 -36.22
CA GLU A 338 -17.18 19.72 -36.50
C GLU A 338 -18.48 19.99 -35.74
N GLU A 339 -19.59 19.36 -36.22
CA GLU A 339 -20.87 19.40 -35.50
C GLU A 339 -20.72 18.80 -34.11
N LYS A 340 -21.04 19.56 -33.09
CA LYS A 340 -20.97 19.10 -31.69
C LYS A 340 -22.12 18.14 -31.38
N ILE A 341 -21.76 16.93 -30.99
CA ILE A 341 -22.71 15.93 -30.48
C ILE A 341 -22.63 15.87 -28.96
N SER A 342 -23.75 15.48 -28.34
CA SER A 342 -23.75 15.37 -26.88
C SER A 342 -22.71 14.39 -26.37
N VAL A 343 -22.14 14.66 -25.19
CA VAL A 343 -21.15 13.79 -24.50
C VAL A 343 -21.65 12.34 -24.40
N GLU A 344 -22.95 12.16 -24.15
CA GLU A 344 -23.59 10.85 -24.11
C GLU A 344 -23.50 10.11 -25.45
N LYS A 345 -23.81 10.78 -26.56
CA LYS A 345 -23.70 10.20 -27.92
C LYS A 345 -22.25 9.87 -28.26
N GLN A 346 -21.30 10.72 -27.87
CA GLN A 346 -19.86 10.45 -28.05
C GLN A 346 -19.43 9.22 -27.26
N ALA A 347 -19.83 9.11 -25.99
CA ALA A 347 -19.54 7.95 -25.16
C ALA A 347 -20.07 6.65 -25.77
N LEU A 348 -21.30 6.66 -26.29
CA LEU A 348 -21.89 5.50 -26.95
C LEU A 348 -21.17 5.12 -28.26
N ARG A 349 -20.74 6.12 -29.05
CA ARG A 349 -19.93 5.89 -30.26
C ARG A 349 -18.57 5.27 -29.90
N LEU A 350 -17.84 5.90 -28.99
CA LEU A 350 -16.54 5.41 -28.56
C LEU A 350 -16.62 3.99 -27.99
N ARG A 351 -17.63 3.70 -27.14
CA ARG A 351 -17.87 2.35 -26.64
C ARG A 351 -18.03 1.34 -27.79
N LYS A 352 -18.82 1.65 -28.81
CA LYS A 352 -19.00 0.76 -29.97
C LYS A 352 -17.70 0.53 -30.74
N GLU A 353 -16.91 1.58 -30.91
CA GLU A 353 -15.61 1.50 -31.59
C GLU A 353 -14.62 0.58 -30.81
N MET A 354 -14.46 0.82 -29.51
CA MET A 354 -13.59 0.03 -28.66
C MET A 354 -14.04 -1.44 -28.55
N MET A 355 -15.34 -1.71 -28.52
CA MET A 355 -15.86 -3.09 -28.54
C MET A 355 -15.59 -3.81 -29.87
N ARG A 356 -15.44 -3.07 -30.98
CA ARG A 356 -15.10 -3.65 -32.30
C ARG A 356 -13.60 -3.92 -32.44
N SER A 357 -12.76 -3.09 -31.84
CA SER A 357 -11.31 -3.14 -32.01
C SER A 357 -10.62 -4.26 -31.20
N ASN A 358 -11.20 -4.71 -30.09
CA ASN A 358 -10.55 -5.68 -29.21
C ASN A 358 -11.53 -6.66 -28.55
N ARG A 359 -11.32 -7.98 -28.77
CA ARG A 359 -12.14 -9.04 -28.15
C ARG A 359 -12.06 -9.05 -26.61
N LYS A 360 -10.90 -8.75 -26.03
CA LYS A 360 -10.71 -8.66 -24.56
C LYS A 360 -11.53 -7.51 -23.97
N THR A 361 -11.51 -6.35 -24.63
CA THR A 361 -12.30 -5.16 -24.26
C THR A 361 -13.80 -5.44 -24.32
N LYS A 362 -14.25 -6.27 -25.29
CA LYS A 362 -15.66 -6.63 -25.48
C LYS A 362 -16.26 -7.27 -24.23
N LYS A 363 -15.53 -8.15 -23.55
CA LYS A 363 -16.00 -8.84 -22.34
C LYS A 363 -16.13 -7.87 -21.14
N GLY A 364 -15.22 -6.88 -21.02
CA GLY A 364 -15.21 -5.90 -19.93
C GLY A 364 -16.18 -4.73 -20.10
N MET A 365 -16.48 -4.30 -21.34
CA MET A 365 -17.30 -3.13 -21.65
C MET A 365 -18.82 -3.38 -21.74
N GLY A 366 -19.30 -4.52 -21.26
CA GLY A 366 -20.73 -4.78 -21.18
C GLY A 366 -21.44 -3.66 -20.39
N LEU A 367 -22.70 -3.33 -20.80
CA LEU A 367 -23.50 -2.26 -20.13
C LEU A 367 -23.61 -2.49 -18.62
N PHE A 368 -23.71 -3.75 -18.20
CA PHE A 368 -23.79 -4.14 -16.80
C PHE A 368 -22.49 -3.81 -16.03
N ASN A 369 -21.33 -4.02 -16.63
CA ASN A 369 -20.03 -3.70 -16.03
C ASN A 369 -19.81 -2.18 -15.91
N LEU A 370 -20.25 -1.40 -16.91
CA LEU A 370 -20.22 0.07 -16.84
C LEU A 370 -21.13 0.61 -15.73
N LEU A 371 -22.34 0.09 -15.59
CA LEU A 371 -23.24 0.43 -14.49
C LEU A 371 -22.66 0.03 -13.14
N ARG A 372 -22.05 -1.16 -13.05
CA ARG A 372 -21.40 -1.63 -11.83
C ARG A 372 -20.24 -0.72 -11.41
N LEU A 373 -19.37 -0.33 -12.34
CA LEU A 373 -18.26 0.59 -12.07
C LEU A 373 -18.76 1.97 -11.63
N GLY A 374 -19.79 2.49 -12.29
CA GLY A 374 -20.42 3.75 -11.88
C GLY A 374 -21.07 3.69 -10.50
N LEU A 375 -21.68 2.56 -10.13
CA LEU A 375 -22.25 2.34 -8.79
C LEU A 375 -21.16 2.15 -7.73
N MET A 376 -20.02 1.50 -8.07
CA MET A 376 -18.87 1.37 -7.18
C MET A 376 -18.19 2.74 -6.96
N GLY A 377 -18.02 3.54 -8.01
CA GLY A 377 -17.47 4.89 -7.92
C GLY A 377 -18.34 5.86 -7.10
N ARG A 378 -19.67 5.64 -7.03
CA ARG A 378 -20.56 6.43 -6.13
C ARG A 378 -20.42 6.06 -4.66
N LYS A 379 -19.77 4.93 -4.34
CA LYS A 379 -19.54 4.47 -2.96
C LYS A 379 -18.11 4.78 -2.47
N LEU A 380 -17.27 5.27 -3.36
CA LEU A 380 -15.98 5.88 -3.09
C LEU A 380 -16.13 7.39 -2.88
#